data_f91a3622338da2237140661f05f1eff9
#
_entry.id   f91a3622338da2237140661f05f1eff9
#
_cell.length_a   1.000
_cell.length_b   1.000
_cell.length_c   1.000
_cell.angle_alpha   90.00
_cell.angle_beta   90.00
_cell.angle_gamma   90.00
#
_symmetry.space_group_name_H-M   'P 1'
#
loop_
_entity.id
_entity.type
_entity.pdbx_description
1 polymer ?
#
loop_
_entity_poly.entity_id
_entity_poly.type
_entity_poly.pdbx_seq_one_letter_code
_entity_poly.pdbx_strand_id
1 'polypeptide(L)'
;MDKRSMVISVLEDMGYQPRVDSDGDVLFRFQMKHLYVLATQQEETPFLVVMLPQFYEMSEGEEIKVLTVCNKLTREVRLAKIYIDTNLTEVTASCEFFYSDEASLRLQLEHSLVILGRVRSAFRQAL
;
A
#
# COMPACT_ATOMS: atom_id res chain seq x y z
N MET A 1 17.24 -4.76 15.55
CA MET A 1 16.94 -3.95 14.35
C MET A 1 15.53 -3.40 14.51
N ASP A 2 15.37 -2.10 14.38
CA ASP A 2 14.03 -1.51 14.47
C ASP A 2 13.18 -1.83 13.23
N LYS A 3 11.91 -1.51 13.32
CA LYS A 3 10.95 -1.83 12.24
C LYS A 3 11.39 -1.24 10.90
N ARG A 4 11.75 0.04 10.88
CA ARG A 4 12.14 0.72 9.64
C ARG A 4 13.38 0.10 9.02
N SER A 5 14.39 -0.18 9.83
CA SER A 5 15.62 -0.81 9.37
C SER A 5 15.37 -2.20 8.82
N MET A 6 14.46 -2.96 9.45
CA MET A 6 14.10 -4.29 8.98
C MET A 6 13.37 -4.22 7.62
N VAL A 7 12.47 -3.26 7.47
CA VAL A 7 11.76 -3.04 6.20
C VAL A 7 12.75 -2.69 5.09
N ILE A 8 13.68 -1.77 5.36
CA ILE A 8 14.69 -1.36 4.38
C ILE A 8 15.54 -2.57 3.97
N SER A 9 16.02 -3.34 4.94
CA SER A 9 16.84 -4.51 4.69
C SER A 9 16.13 -5.54 3.81
N VAL A 10 14.87 -5.83 4.12
CA VAL A 10 14.08 -6.78 3.34
C VAL A 10 13.84 -6.27 1.92
N LEU A 11 13.51 -5.00 1.75
CA LEU A 11 13.29 -4.42 0.42
C LEU A 11 14.57 -4.44 -0.41
N GLU A 12 15.71 -4.13 0.19
CA GLU A 12 17.00 -4.21 -0.49
C GLU A 12 17.32 -5.63 -0.92
N ASP A 13 17.07 -6.62 -0.06
CA ASP A 13 17.26 -8.03 -0.40
C ASP A 13 16.35 -8.47 -1.55
N MET A 14 15.19 -7.85 -1.68
CA MET A 14 14.25 -8.12 -2.77
C MET A 14 14.63 -7.39 -4.07
N GLY A 15 15.68 -6.58 -4.04
CA GLY A 15 16.18 -5.88 -5.23
C GLY A 15 15.67 -4.46 -5.41
N TYR A 16 14.99 -3.90 -4.42
CA TYR A 16 14.49 -2.52 -4.47
C TYR A 16 15.50 -1.55 -3.89
N GLN A 17 15.28 -0.26 -4.14
CA GLN A 17 16.13 0.83 -3.63
C GLN A 17 15.28 1.74 -2.74
N PRO A 18 15.00 1.31 -1.51
CA PRO A 18 14.14 2.09 -0.61
C PRO A 18 14.82 3.36 -0.13
N ARG A 19 14.00 4.39 0.08
CA ARG A 19 14.43 5.67 0.65
C ARG A 19 13.51 6.00 1.82
N VAL A 20 13.99 6.87 2.70
CA VAL A 20 13.19 7.38 3.83
C VAL A 20 12.76 8.80 3.47
N ASP A 21 11.47 9.09 3.55
CA ASP A 21 10.96 10.43 3.28
C ASP A 21 11.05 11.33 4.51
N SER A 22 10.56 12.57 4.38
CA SER A 22 10.62 13.55 5.47
C SER A 22 9.78 13.16 6.68
N ASP A 23 8.78 12.32 6.49
CA ASP A 23 7.92 11.82 7.58
C ASP A 23 8.51 10.58 8.25
N GLY A 24 9.62 10.07 7.74
CA GLY A 24 10.25 8.86 8.26
C GLY A 24 9.68 7.57 7.71
N ASP A 25 8.81 7.62 6.73
CA ASP A 25 8.27 6.44 6.08
C ASP A 25 9.21 5.96 4.97
N VAL A 26 9.11 4.69 4.63
CA VAL A 26 9.93 4.08 3.60
C VAL A 26 9.19 4.13 2.28
N LEU A 27 9.84 4.66 1.24
CA LEU A 27 9.27 4.64 -0.10
C LEU A 27 10.21 3.96 -1.08
N PHE A 28 9.64 3.35 -2.11
CA PHE A 28 10.39 2.68 -3.16
C PHE A 28 9.56 2.59 -4.43
N ARG A 29 10.22 2.36 -5.56
CA ARG A 29 9.54 2.19 -6.84
C ARG A 29 9.21 0.73 -7.08
N PHE A 30 7.95 0.48 -7.48
CA PHE A 30 7.46 -0.84 -7.85
C PHE A 30 6.58 -0.70 -9.08
N GLN A 31 6.97 -1.33 -10.20
CA GLN A 31 6.19 -1.29 -11.46
C GLN A 31 5.83 0.14 -11.88
N MET A 32 6.80 1.04 -11.85
CA MET A 32 6.65 2.45 -12.21
C MET A 32 5.72 3.24 -11.29
N LYS A 33 5.42 2.70 -10.13
CA LYS A 33 4.63 3.36 -9.07
C LYS A 33 5.53 3.59 -7.87
N HIS A 34 5.15 4.55 -7.03
CA HIS A 34 5.79 4.71 -5.73
C HIS A 34 4.89 4.06 -4.68
N LEU A 35 5.46 3.15 -3.92
CA LEU A 35 4.79 2.53 -2.78
C LEU A 35 5.44 3.03 -1.49
N TYR A 36 4.64 3.12 -0.44
CA TYR A 36 5.09 3.53 0.88
C TYR A 36 4.87 2.42 1.88
N VAL A 37 5.84 2.25 2.78
CA VAL A 37 5.67 1.41 3.96
C VAL A 37 5.69 2.34 5.17
N LEU A 38 4.57 2.38 5.90
CA LEU A 38 4.41 3.27 7.05
C LEU A 38 5.07 2.63 8.25
N ALA A 39 6.33 2.98 8.50
CA ALA A 39 7.17 2.33 9.50
C ALA A 39 7.37 3.16 10.78
N THR A 40 6.77 4.35 10.85
CA THR A 40 6.92 5.24 12.00
C THR A 40 5.82 5.08 13.04
N GLN A 41 4.66 4.58 12.63
CA GLN A 41 3.52 4.45 13.52
C GLN A 41 3.66 3.18 14.37
N GLN A 42 3.51 3.34 15.69
CA GLN A 42 3.53 2.21 16.60
C GLN A 42 4.76 1.32 16.39
N GLU A 43 5.95 1.91 16.49
CA GLU A 43 7.21 1.21 16.18
C GLU A 43 7.39 -0.11 16.91
N GLU A 44 6.86 -0.23 18.12
CA GLU A 44 6.98 -1.45 18.93
C GLU A 44 5.96 -2.51 18.56
N THR A 45 4.93 -2.15 17.79
CA THR A 45 3.92 -3.12 17.37
C THR A 45 4.35 -3.77 16.06
N PRO A 46 4.33 -5.11 15.98
CA PRO A 46 4.73 -5.82 14.74
C PRO A 46 3.62 -5.74 13.69
N PHE A 47 3.30 -4.54 13.28
CA PHE A 47 2.24 -4.20 12.34
C PHE A 47 2.76 -3.22 11.30
N LEU A 48 2.42 -3.45 10.04
CA LEU A 48 2.82 -2.58 8.94
C LEU A 48 1.66 -2.29 8.01
N VAL A 49 1.74 -1.13 7.39
CA VAL A 49 0.85 -0.71 6.31
C VAL A 49 1.70 -0.48 5.07
N VAL A 50 1.37 -1.16 3.97
CA VAL A 50 1.97 -0.91 2.66
C VAL A 50 0.92 -0.19 1.82
N MET A 51 1.28 0.95 1.26
CA MET A 51 0.31 1.85 0.63
C MET A 51 0.68 2.15 -0.82
N LEU A 52 -0.32 2.07 -1.69
CA LEU A 52 -0.28 2.64 -3.04
C LEU A 52 -1.13 3.90 -3.01
N PRO A 53 -0.50 5.09 -2.81
CA PRO A 53 -1.27 6.31 -2.61
C PRO A 53 -1.78 6.88 -3.93
N GLN A 54 -2.97 7.43 -3.89
CA GLN A 54 -3.46 8.37 -4.90
C GLN A 54 -3.32 7.85 -6.33
N PHE A 55 -3.73 6.62 -6.57
CA PHE A 55 -3.56 5.98 -7.87
C PHE A 55 -4.66 6.34 -8.88
N TYR A 56 -5.72 7.01 -8.45
CA TYR A 56 -6.80 7.46 -9.32
C TYR A 56 -7.31 8.81 -8.84
N GLU A 57 -7.30 9.80 -9.73
CA GLU A 57 -7.84 11.13 -9.46
C GLU A 57 -9.29 11.17 -9.89
N MET A 58 -10.17 11.56 -8.95
CA MET A 58 -11.61 11.61 -9.19
C MET A 58 -12.01 12.87 -9.93
N SER A 59 -12.92 12.71 -10.87
CA SER A 59 -13.58 13.85 -11.52
C SER A 59 -14.82 14.25 -10.73
N GLU A 60 -15.26 15.49 -10.91
CA GLU A 60 -16.47 15.97 -10.29
C GLU A 60 -17.66 15.11 -10.70
N GLY A 61 -18.48 14.72 -9.72
CA GLY A 61 -19.66 13.90 -9.96
C GLY A 61 -19.43 12.41 -9.99
N GLU A 62 -18.20 11.96 -9.78
CA GLU A 62 -17.86 10.52 -9.80
C GLU A 62 -18.00 9.83 -8.44
N GLU A 63 -18.35 10.53 -7.37
CA GLU A 63 -18.24 9.98 -6.01
C GLU A 63 -18.96 8.64 -5.84
N ILE A 64 -20.22 8.54 -6.29
CA ILE A 64 -20.99 7.30 -6.13
C ILE A 64 -20.39 6.17 -6.96
N LYS A 65 -20.00 6.46 -8.17
CA LYS A 65 -19.38 5.47 -9.06
C LYS A 65 -18.08 4.95 -8.45
N VAL A 66 -17.24 5.85 -7.98
CA VAL A 66 -15.94 5.49 -7.39
C VAL A 66 -16.13 4.73 -6.08
N LEU A 67 -17.05 5.18 -5.22
CA LEU A 67 -17.36 4.45 -3.99
C LEU A 67 -17.83 3.03 -4.27
N THR A 68 -18.66 2.86 -5.28
CA THR A 68 -19.15 1.55 -5.68
C THR A 68 -18.00 0.62 -6.10
N VAL A 69 -17.06 1.15 -6.89
CA VAL A 69 -15.88 0.38 -7.31
C VAL A 69 -14.97 0.07 -6.12
N CYS A 70 -14.73 1.05 -5.24
CA CYS A 70 -13.93 0.82 -4.04
C CYS A 70 -14.53 -0.29 -3.17
N ASN A 71 -15.84 -0.26 -2.99
CA ASN A 71 -16.53 -1.29 -2.21
C ASN A 71 -16.41 -2.66 -2.86
N LYS A 72 -16.59 -2.73 -4.17
CA LYS A 72 -16.48 -3.98 -4.91
C LYS A 72 -15.07 -4.57 -4.78
N LEU A 73 -14.04 -3.76 -5.03
CA LEU A 73 -12.67 -4.25 -5.01
C LEU A 73 -12.22 -4.60 -3.59
N THR A 74 -12.61 -3.82 -2.59
CA THR A 74 -12.28 -4.15 -1.20
C THR A 74 -12.91 -5.48 -0.79
N ARG A 75 -14.09 -5.78 -1.29
CA ARG A 75 -14.76 -7.05 -1.04
C ARG A 75 -14.10 -8.23 -1.77
N GLU A 76 -13.57 -7.99 -2.97
CA GLU A 76 -13.05 -9.05 -3.84
C GLU A 76 -11.54 -9.28 -3.70
N VAL A 77 -10.78 -8.22 -3.45
CA VAL A 77 -9.32 -8.28 -3.36
C VAL A 77 -8.91 -8.61 -1.93
N ARG A 78 -8.06 -9.63 -1.79
CA ARG A 78 -7.58 -10.04 -0.46
C ARG A 78 -6.67 -8.98 0.15
N LEU A 79 -6.79 -8.82 1.45
CA LEU A 79 -5.88 -8.04 2.30
C LEU A 79 -5.91 -6.53 2.05
N ALA A 80 -6.43 -6.07 0.94
CA ALA A 80 -6.36 -4.66 0.55
C ALA A 80 -7.59 -3.89 1.01
N LYS A 81 -7.35 -2.64 1.44
CA LYS A 81 -8.38 -1.61 1.57
C LYS A 81 -8.25 -0.70 0.36
N ILE A 82 -9.37 -0.34 -0.24
CA ILE A 82 -9.39 0.58 -1.38
C ILE A 82 -10.40 1.65 -1.03
N TYR A 83 -9.94 2.89 -0.91
CA TYR A 83 -10.77 3.95 -0.32
C TYR A 83 -10.46 5.32 -0.91
N ILE A 84 -11.42 6.23 -0.74
CA ILE A 84 -11.30 7.62 -1.17
C ILE A 84 -10.72 8.41 -0.01
N ASP A 85 -9.86 9.39 -0.30
CA ASP A 85 -9.27 10.26 0.70
C ASP A 85 -10.32 11.19 1.34
N THR A 86 -9.90 11.88 2.40
CA THR A 86 -10.78 12.77 3.17
C THR A 86 -11.34 13.90 2.32
N ASN A 87 -10.59 14.36 1.33
CA ASN A 87 -10.98 15.47 0.47
C ASN A 87 -11.84 15.05 -0.72
N LEU A 88 -12.13 13.75 -0.87
CA LEU A 88 -12.90 13.19 -1.98
C LEU A 88 -12.27 13.49 -3.34
N THR A 89 -10.95 13.48 -3.41
CA THR A 89 -10.23 13.80 -4.63
C THR A 89 -9.50 12.62 -5.25
N GLU A 90 -9.04 11.69 -4.44
CA GLU A 90 -8.19 10.60 -4.95
C GLU A 90 -8.47 9.28 -4.25
N VAL A 91 -8.15 8.19 -4.94
CA VAL A 91 -8.32 6.82 -4.43
C VAL A 91 -6.96 6.28 -4.04
N THR A 92 -6.90 5.66 -2.87
CA THR A 92 -5.70 5.03 -2.32
C THR A 92 -6.00 3.57 -2.00
N ALA A 93 -4.98 2.73 -2.08
CA ALA A 93 -5.07 1.35 -1.66
C ALA A 93 -3.97 1.04 -0.66
N SER A 94 -4.28 0.17 0.31
CA SER A 94 -3.28 -0.26 1.29
C SER A 94 -3.50 -1.72 1.66
N CYS A 95 -2.41 -2.38 2.04
CA CYS A 95 -2.43 -3.69 2.66
C CYS A 95 -1.90 -3.55 4.07
N GLU A 96 -2.59 -4.13 5.03
CA GLU A 96 -2.20 -4.07 6.44
C GLU A 96 -2.00 -5.48 6.96
N PHE A 97 -0.94 -5.68 7.75
CA PHE A 97 -0.65 -7.02 8.26
C PHE A 97 0.19 -6.97 9.53
N PHE A 98 0.08 -8.05 10.28
CA PHE A 98 0.98 -8.33 11.40
C PHE A 98 2.10 -9.26 10.92
N TYR A 99 3.25 -9.18 11.56
CA TYR A 99 4.36 -10.09 11.30
C TYR A 99 4.97 -10.52 12.64
N SER A 100 5.66 -11.66 12.63
CA SER A 100 6.29 -12.19 13.85
C SER A 100 7.81 -12.08 13.81
N ASP A 101 8.40 -12.09 12.61
CA ASP A 101 9.83 -12.04 12.41
C ASP A 101 10.15 -11.49 11.02
N GLU A 102 11.42 -11.41 10.68
CA GLU A 102 11.85 -10.90 9.37
C GLU A 102 11.32 -11.76 8.23
N ALA A 103 11.28 -13.08 8.40
CA ALA A 103 10.80 -13.98 7.34
C ALA A 103 9.32 -13.78 7.06
N SER A 104 8.49 -13.63 8.11
CA SER A 104 7.07 -13.37 7.94
C SER A 104 6.81 -11.97 7.40
N LEU A 105 7.62 -10.98 7.79
CA LEU A 105 7.55 -9.63 7.24
C LEU A 105 7.79 -9.66 5.74
N ARG A 106 8.85 -10.37 5.31
CA ARG A 106 9.17 -10.50 3.89
C ARG A 106 8.04 -11.17 3.12
N LEU A 107 7.49 -12.25 3.64
CA LEU A 107 6.39 -12.96 2.99
C LEU A 107 5.17 -12.05 2.81
N GLN A 108 4.82 -11.30 3.86
CA GLN A 108 3.69 -10.38 3.80
C GLN A 108 3.94 -9.23 2.82
N LEU A 109 5.17 -8.71 2.76
CA LEU A 109 5.52 -7.70 1.77
C LEU A 109 5.39 -8.25 0.36
N GLU A 110 5.89 -9.45 0.09
CA GLU A 110 5.77 -10.06 -1.23
C GLU A 110 4.31 -10.19 -1.67
N HIS A 111 3.44 -10.67 -0.78
CA HIS A 111 2.00 -10.77 -1.07
C HIS A 111 1.38 -9.40 -1.31
N SER A 112 1.71 -8.42 -0.47
CA SER A 112 1.18 -7.07 -0.60
C SER A 112 1.57 -6.43 -1.93
N LEU A 113 2.80 -6.63 -2.37
CA LEU A 113 3.27 -6.08 -3.65
C LEU A 113 2.51 -6.69 -4.83
N VAL A 114 2.29 -8.00 -4.83
CA VAL A 114 1.50 -8.65 -5.88
C VAL A 114 0.08 -8.07 -5.91
N ILE A 115 -0.54 -7.92 -4.75
CA ILE A 115 -1.90 -7.40 -4.64
C ILE A 115 -1.97 -5.94 -5.12
N LEU A 116 -1.12 -5.07 -4.56
CA LEU A 116 -1.13 -3.65 -4.90
C LEU A 116 -0.73 -3.40 -6.35
N GLY A 117 0.11 -4.28 -6.91
CA GLY A 117 0.51 -4.17 -8.31
C GLY A 117 -0.64 -4.36 -9.29
N ARG A 118 -1.74 -4.97 -8.86
CA ARG A 118 -2.91 -5.23 -9.71
C ARG A 118 -4.08 -4.28 -9.46
N VAL A 119 -4.06 -3.53 -8.37
CA VAL A 119 -5.20 -2.73 -7.93
C VAL A 119 -5.58 -1.65 -8.94
N ARG A 120 -4.60 -0.92 -9.45
CA ARG A 120 -4.87 0.19 -10.38
C ARG A 120 -5.59 -0.28 -11.64
N SER A 121 -5.11 -1.36 -12.24
CA SER A 121 -5.70 -1.94 -13.44
C SER A 121 -7.10 -2.49 -13.15
N ALA A 122 -7.24 -3.22 -12.04
CA ALA A 122 -8.53 -3.77 -11.64
C ALA A 122 -9.56 -2.66 -11.38
N PHE A 123 -9.12 -1.57 -10.76
CA PHE A 123 -9.97 -0.41 -10.50
C PHE A 123 -10.47 0.20 -11.80
N ARG A 124 -9.57 0.44 -12.76
CA ARG A 124 -9.93 1.04 -14.05
C ARG A 124 -10.88 0.16 -14.85
N GLN A 125 -10.68 -1.16 -14.80
CA GLN A 125 -11.56 -2.09 -15.49
C GLN A 125 -12.96 -2.13 -14.89
N ALA A 126 -13.09 -1.86 -13.61
CA ALA A 126 -14.36 -1.90 -12.90
C ALA A 126 -15.15 -0.58 -12.98
N LEU A 127 -14.52 0.50 -13.46
CA LEU A 127 -15.18 1.79 -13.60
C LEU A 127 -16.26 1.80 -14.72
#